data_a8814c39df0b7fb1be49f29f02d155ea
#
_entry.id   a8814c39df0b7fb1be49f29f02d155ea
#
_cell.length_a   1.000
_cell.length_b   1.000
_cell.length_c   1.000
_cell.angle_alpha   90.00
_cell.angle_beta   90.00
_cell.angle_gamma   90.00
#
_symmetry.space_group_name_H-M   'P 1'
#
loop_
_entity.id
_entity.type
_entity.pdbx_description
1 polymer ?
#
loop_
_entity_poly.entity_id
_entity_poly.type
_entity_poly.pdbx_seq_one_letter_code
_entity_poly.pdbx_strand_id
1 'polypeptide(L)'
;MIKPVSPFEPVSRDTLPTGSQWIAQIKWDGVRMLAYENGQELRLVNRRLHDRTTQYPELVGPRNLCEGNSYILDGEIIALDPDTGRPSFYHVLRRDRMSKPDNIAQAKQQIPITYMVFDILYYDGNWVTDLTLSARQQLLHQVLHTSTHVQEVTNSTDASTLLSVMRQHQMEGIVCKDLTSTYGIGSKDSRWQKVKIMHDLYAMIGGVTYRDGIVNAVAIGVYDGPHFIYIGHVGTGKLNINRWRELTSQVQPLIIKDRPFHNIPERSAETTWVQPEIGLKVQYMELTHHRTLRHPSIQTFAEVTREDCLASQLQHEFQ
;
A
#
# COMPACT_ATOMS: atom_id res chain seq x y z
N MET A 1 -18.79 -25.46 -5.71
CA MET A 1 -18.00 -24.35 -5.11
C MET A 1 -17.42 -23.49 -6.22
N ILE A 2 -17.59 -22.16 -6.16
CA ILE A 2 -17.04 -21.26 -7.18
C ILE A 2 -15.52 -21.25 -7.03
N LYS A 3 -14.79 -21.41 -8.14
CA LYS A 3 -13.33 -21.37 -8.15
C LYS A 3 -12.84 -19.94 -7.86
N PRO A 4 -11.87 -19.74 -6.97
CA PRO A 4 -11.31 -18.42 -6.69
C PRO A 4 -10.79 -17.72 -7.95
N VAL A 5 -11.05 -16.42 -8.05
CA VAL A 5 -10.65 -15.59 -9.18
C VAL A 5 -9.69 -14.47 -8.73
N SER A 6 -8.81 -14.04 -9.62
CA SER A 6 -7.94 -12.88 -9.39
C SER A 6 -8.78 -11.59 -9.46
N PRO A 7 -8.68 -10.68 -8.49
CA PRO A 7 -9.42 -9.44 -8.53
C PRO A 7 -8.91 -8.49 -9.62
N PHE A 8 -9.76 -7.53 -9.99
CA PHE A 8 -9.38 -6.40 -10.83
C PHE A 8 -8.44 -5.44 -10.09
N GLU A 9 -7.38 -4.97 -10.76
CA GLU A 9 -6.38 -4.08 -10.16
C GLU A 9 -6.38 -2.68 -10.79
N PRO A 10 -6.25 -1.60 -9.98
CA PRO A 10 -6.11 -0.24 -10.49
C PRO A 10 -4.72 0.01 -11.07
N VAL A 11 -4.65 0.85 -12.12
CA VAL A 11 -3.39 1.44 -12.60
C VAL A 11 -3.01 2.66 -11.76
N SER A 12 -1.70 2.95 -11.64
CA SER A 12 -1.24 4.19 -10.98
C SER A 12 -1.37 5.38 -11.93
N ARG A 13 -1.77 6.53 -11.38
CA ARG A 13 -1.82 7.83 -12.04
C ARG A 13 -1.31 8.91 -11.09
N ASP A 14 -0.70 9.94 -11.65
CA ASP A 14 -0.26 11.12 -10.91
C ASP A 14 -1.33 12.24 -10.92
N THR A 15 -2.34 12.09 -11.77
CA THR A 15 -3.43 13.06 -11.94
C THR A 15 -4.79 12.40 -11.76
N LEU A 16 -5.76 13.18 -11.31
CA LEU A 16 -7.15 12.76 -11.19
C LEU A 16 -7.79 12.64 -12.58
N PRO A 17 -8.62 11.62 -12.83
CA PRO A 17 -9.45 11.57 -14.03
C PRO A 17 -10.51 12.65 -13.99
N THR A 18 -10.97 13.08 -15.16
CA THR A 18 -12.01 14.10 -15.34
C THR A 18 -13.28 13.50 -15.92
N GLY A 19 -14.42 14.08 -15.60
CA GLY A 19 -15.74 13.68 -16.10
C GLY A 19 -16.66 13.14 -15.00
N SER A 20 -17.97 13.26 -15.21
CA SER A 20 -19.02 12.89 -14.24
C SER A 20 -19.18 11.37 -14.03
N GLN A 21 -18.57 10.56 -14.90
CA GLN A 21 -18.57 9.10 -14.78
C GLN A 21 -17.62 8.57 -13.69
N TRP A 22 -16.79 9.42 -13.10
CA TRP A 22 -15.82 9.00 -12.09
C TRP A 22 -16.33 9.21 -10.68
N ILE A 23 -16.14 8.20 -9.86
CA ILE A 23 -16.22 8.30 -8.40
C ILE A 23 -14.84 8.08 -7.79
N ALA A 24 -14.64 8.56 -6.59
CA ALA A 24 -13.45 8.33 -5.78
C ALA A 24 -13.81 7.60 -4.50
N GLN A 25 -12.98 6.65 -4.12
CA GLN A 25 -13.04 5.92 -2.85
C GLN A 25 -11.71 6.05 -2.13
N ILE A 26 -11.73 5.96 -0.79
CA ILE A 26 -10.51 5.90 0.01
C ILE A 26 -9.69 4.69 -0.44
N LYS A 27 -8.40 4.91 -0.67
CA LYS A 27 -7.47 3.80 -0.85
C LYS A 27 -7.01 3.30 0.51
N TRP A 28 -7.71 2.29 1.00
CA TRP A 28 -7.38 1.64 2.26
C TRP A 28 -6.05 0.90 2.16
N ASP A 29 -5.22 1.02 3.18
CA ASP A 29 -3.94 0.30 3.29
C ASP A 29 -4.12 -0.96 4.14
N GLY A 30 -4.41 -2.06 3.47
CA GLY A 30 -4.76 -3.31 4.09
C GLY A 30 -4.38 -4.54 3.27
N VAL A 31 -5.15 -5.59 3.44
CA VAL A 31 -5.02 -6.84 2.68
C VAL A 31 -6.27 -7.07 1.86
N ARG A 32 -6.12 -7.05 0.51
CA ARG A 32 -7.21 -7.33 -0.41
C ARG A 32 -7.77 -8.72 -0.18
N MET A 33 -9.08 -8.80 -0.01
CA MET A 33 -9.77 -10.03 0.28
C MET A 33 -11.05 -10.16 -0.54
N LEU A 34 -11.27 -11.33 -1.13
CA LEU A 34 -12.55 -11.72 -1.70
C LEU A 34 -13.24 -12.68 -0.74
N ALA A 35 -14.49 -12.39 -0.38
CA ALA A 35 -15.32 -13.23 0.47
C ALA A 35 -16.30 -14.04 -0.41
N TYR A 36 -16.19 -15.35 -0.37
CA TYR A 36 -16.98 -16.32 -1.14
C TYR A 36 -17.97 -17.00 -0.21
N GLU A 37 -19.27 -16.82 -0.45
CA GLU A 37 -20.34 -17.55 0.24
C GLU A 37 -21.07 -18.44 -0.77
N ASN A 38 -21.35 -19.67 -0.41
CA ASN A 38 -22.03 -20.65 -1.27
C ASN A 38 -23.30 -21.25 -0.65
N GLY A 39 -23.80 -20.64 0.43
CA GLY A 39 -24.96 -21.10 1.20
C GLY A 39 -24.64 -22.15 2.27
N GLN A 40 -23.36 -22.57 2.40
CA GLN A 40 -22.91 -23.54 3.39
C GLN A 40 -21.71 -23.02 4.21
N GLU A 41 -20.80 -22.34 3.55
CA GLU A 41 -19.56 -21.85 4.15
C GLU A 41 -19.11 -20.54 3.51
N LEU A 42 -18.57 -19.66 4.34
CA LEU A 42 -17.85 -18.46 3.91
C LEU A 42 -16.37 -18.76 3.82
N ARG A 43 -15.76 -18.45 2.68
CA ARG A 43 -14.30 -18.53 2.48
C ARG A 43 -13.74 -17.16 2.15
N LEU A 44 -12.62 -16.83 2.76
CA LEU A 44 -11.86 -15.60 2.51
C LEU A 44 -10.61 -15.94 1.71
N VAL A 45 -10.46 -15.33 0.54
CA VAL A 45 -9.34 -15.60 -0.37
C VAL A 45 -8.64 -14.30 -0.73
N ASN A 46 -7.33 -14.25 -0.50
CA ASN A 46 -6.55 -13.04 -0.79
C ASN A 46 -6.23 -12.89 -2.29
N ARG A 47 -5.66 -11.75 -2.68
CA ARG A 47 -5.28 -11.44 -4.06
C ARG A 47 -4.39 -12.51 -4.73
N ARG A 48 -3.60 -13.26 -3.95
CA ARG A 48 -2.73 -14.34 -4.43
C ARG A 48 -3.42 -15.70 -4.47
N LEU A 49 -4.74 -15.73 -4.30
CA LEU A 49 -5.58 -16.91 -4.27
C LEU A 49 -5.27 -17.86 -3.10
N HIS A 50 -4.66 -17.37 -2.04
CA HIS A 50 -4.48 -18.15 -0.82
C HIS A 50 -5.70 -17.98 0.08
N ASP A 51 -6.17 -19.10 0.64
CA ASP A 51 -7.21 -19.13 1.67
C ASP A 51 -6.71 -18.45 2.94
N ARG A 52 -7.54 -17.58 3.49
CA ARG A 52 -7.30 -16.78 4.72
C ARG A 52 -8.48 -16.87 5.69
N THR A 53 -9.36 -17.82 5.51
CA THR A 53 -10.59 -17.98 6.29
C THR A 53 -10.31 -18.10 7.78
N THR A 54 -9.31 -18.88 8.14
CA THR A 54 -8.95 -19.13 9.56
C THR A 54 -8.36 -17.90 10.25
N GLN A 55 -7.74 -16.97 9.50
CA GLN A 55 -7.13 -15.77 10.06
C GLN A 55 -8.14 -14.74 10.56
N TYR A 56 -9.38 -14.79 10.05
CA TYR A 56 -10.41 -13.77 10.28
C TYR A 56 -11.73 -14.40 10.77
N PRO A 57 -11.73 -15.11 11.92
CA PRO A 57 -12.92 -15.80 12.42
C PRO A 57 -14.08 -14.85 12.75
N GLU A 58 -13.81 -13.56 12.96
CA GLU A 58 -14.84 -12.53 13.17
C GLU A 58 -15.71 -12.26 11.95
N LEU A 59 -15.24 -12.59 10.75
CA LEU A 59 -15.99 -12.49 9.50
C LEU A 59 -16.74 -13.79 9.17
N VAL A 60 -16.29 -14.92 9.75
CA VAL A 60 -16.84 -16.28 9.53
C VAL A 60 -17.82 -16.61 10.66
N GLY A 61 -18.80 -15.77 10.90
CA GLY A 61 -19.75 -15.95 11.98
C GLY A 61 -21.10 -16.50 11.49
N PRO A 62 -22.06 -16.69 12.40
CA PRO A 62 -23.41 -17.14 12.06
C PRO A 62 -24.23 -16.11 11.29
N ARG A 63 -23.72 -14.91 11.11
CA ARG A 63 -24.36 -13.86 10.32
C ARG A 63 -23.65 -13.77 8.97
N ASN A 64 -24.43 -13.99 7.90
CA ASN A 64 -23.97 -13.76 6.54
C ASN A 64 -23.55 -12.29 6.36
N LEU A 65 -22.51 -12.05 5.54
CA LEU A 65 -22.07 -10.68 5.22
C LEU A 65 -23.05 -9.94 4.31
N CYS A 66 -23.89 -10.67 3.57
CA CYS A 66 -24.93 -10.16 2.69
C CYS A 66 -26.25 -10.91 2.85
N GLU A 67 -27.34 -10.29 2.42
CA GLU A 67 -28.54 -11.02 2.03
C GLU A 67 -28.24 -11.97 0.85
N GLY A 68 -29.06 -13.00 0.68
CA GLY A 68 -28.90 -13.99 -0.38
C GLY A 68 -28.16 -15.26 0.07
N ASN A 69 -28.18 -16.28 -0.81
CA ASN A 69 -27.65 -17.61 -0.50
C ASN A 69 -26.20 -17.79 -1.00
N SER A 70 -25.79 -17.00 -1.97
CA SER A 70 -24.42 -17.09 -2.51
C SER A 70 -23.93 -15.77 -3.05
N TYR A 71 -22.70 -15.39 -2.72
CA TYR A 71 -22.11 -14.13 -3.18
C TYR A 71 -20.58 -14.19 -3.23
N ILE A 72 -19.99 -13.27 -4.00
CA ILE A 72 -18.57 -12.94 -3.95
C ILE A 72 -18.45 -11.43 -3.74
N LEU A 73 -17.95 -11.04 -2.58
CA LEU A 73 -17.61 -9.66 -2.25
C LEU A 73 -16.14 -9.37 -2.50
N ASP A 74 -15.84 -8.14 -2.87
CA ASP A 74 -14.48 -7.65 -3.05
C ASP A 74 -14.24 -6.46 -2.12
N GLY A 75 -13.20 -6.55 -1.30
CA GLY A 75 -12.90 -5.53 -0.30
C GLY A 75 -11.47 -5.57 0.20
N GLU A 76 -11.18 -4.70 1.15
CA GLU A 76 -9.90 -4.61 1.84
C GLU A 76 -10.09 -4.86 3.32
N ILE A 77 -9.35 -5.81 3.91
CA ILE A 77 -9.30 -5.96 5.37
C ILE A 77 -8.27 -5.00 5.90
N ILE A 78 -8.69 -4.14 6.82
CA ILE A 78 -7.84 -3.18 7.50
C ILE A 78 -7.77 -3.45 8.99
N ALA A 79 -6.69 -3.01 9.62
CA ALA A 79 -6.57 -2.86 11.06
C ALA A 79 -6.09 -1.44 11.35
N LEU A 80 -6.55 -0.86 12.44
CA LEU A 80 -6.10 0.47 12.86
C LEU A 80 -4.91 0.34 13.81
N ASP A 81 -4.00 1.27 13.70
CA ASP A 81 -2.95 1.49 14.68
C ASP A 81 -3.59 2.02 15.97
N PRO A 82 -3.33 1.40 17.13
CA PRO A 82 -3.98 1.78 18.37
C PRO A 82 -3.59 3.17 18.88
N ASP A 83 -2.41 3.66 18.52
CA ASP A 83 -1.88 4.94 18.98
C ASP A 83 -2.36 6.11 18.12
N THR A 84 -2.46 5.90 16.81
CA THR A 84 -2.81 6.95 15.84
C THR A 84 -4.25 6.87 15.33
N GLY A 85 -4.92 5.73 15.49
CA GLY A 85 -6.25 5.47 14.92
C GLY A 85 -6.28 5.36 13.40
N ARG A 86 -5.12 5.31 12.73
CA ARG A 86 -4.99 5.22 11.26
C ARG A 86 -4.91 3.77 10.78
N PRO A 87 -5.30 3.47 9.54
CA PRO A 87 -5.04 2.18 8.94
C PRO A 87 -3.54 1.84 8.96
N SER A 88 -3.22 0.63 9.42
CA SER A 88 -1.85 0.17 9.56
C SER A 88 -1.64 -1.16 8.84
N PHE A 89 -0.92 -1.11 7.72
CA PHE A 89 -0.52 -2.31 6.99
C PHE A 89 0.28 -3.28 7.85
N TYR A 90 1.09 -2.77 8.77
CA TYR A 90 1.86 -3.59 9.70
C TYR A 90 0.94 -4.44 10.59
N HIS A 91 -0.09 -3.86 11.19
CA HIS A 91 -1.01 -4.56 12.08
C HIS A 91 -1.86 -5.58 11.32
N VAL A 92 -2.44 -5.22 10.18
CA VAL A 92 -3.24 -6.17 9.39
C VAL A 92 -2.37 -7.31 8.85
N LEU A 93 -1.13 -7.05 8.45
CA LEU A 93 -0.22 -8.08 7.95
C LEU A 93 0.21 -9.05 9.06
N ARG A 94 0.36 -8.56 10.31
CA ARG A 94 0.55 -9.45 11.47
C ARG A 94 -0.61 -10.42 11.61
N ARG A 95 -1.87 -9.95 11.49
CA ARG A 95 -3.07 -10.80 11.51
C ARG A 95 -3.05 -11.81 10.36
N ASP A 96 -2.82 -11.36 9.13
CA ASP A 96 -2.86 -12.19 7.92
C ASP A 96 -1.83 -13.32 7.91
N ARG A 97 -0.69 -13.15 8.58
CA ARG A 97 0.39 -14.14 8.64
C ARG A 97 0.25 -15.17 9.77
N MET A 98 -0.70 -15.00 10.67
CA MET A 98 -0.90 -15.95 11.77
C MET A 98 -1.50 -17.26 11.25
N SER A 99 -0.97 -18.39 11.76
CA SER A 99 -1.44 -19.72 11.37
C SER A 99 -1.88 -20.58 12.56
N LYS A 100 -1.42 -20.24 13.78
CA LYS A 100 -1.75 -21.02 14.98
C LYS A 100 -3.08 -20.52 15.57
N PRO A 101 -4.07 -21.41 15.84
CA PRO A 101 -5.39 -21.02 16.36
C PRO A 101 -5.34 -20.16 17.63
N ASP A 102 -4.49 -20.49 18.60
CA ASP A 102 -4.37 -19.75 19.85
C ASP A 102 -3.89 -18.30 19.61
N ASN A 103 -2.92 -18.13 18.69
CA ASN A 103 -2.43 -16.81 18.32
C ASN A 103 -3.51 -15.99 17.60
N ILE A 104 -4.33 -16.64 16.75
CA ILE A 104 -5.45 -15.98 16.04
C ILE A 104 -6.51 -15.54 17.05
N ALA A 105 -6.88 -16.39 18.02
CA ALA A 105 -7.84 -16.06 19.05
C ALA A 105 -7.40 -14.85 19.90
N GLN A 106 -6.14 -14.81 20.31
CA GLN A 106 -5.56 -13.68 21.02
C GLN A 106 -5.50 -12.40 20.15
N ALA A 107 -5.05 -12.55 18.91
CA ALA A 107 -4.89 -11.44 18.01
C ALA A 107 -6.22 -10.80 17.58
N LYS A 108 -7.32 -11.57 17.54
CA LYS A 108 -8.68 -11.04 17.34
C LYS A 108 -9.02 -9.91 18.31
N GLN A 109 -8.57 -10.02 19.57
CA GLN A 109 -8.81 -9.01 20.59
C GLN A 109 -7.80 -7.85 20.52
N GLN A 110 -6.53 -8.16 20.22
CA GLN A 110 -5.44 -7.17 20.23
C GLN A 110 -5.37 -6.33 18.94
N ILE A 111 -5.78 -6.90 17.82
CA ILE A 111 -5.74 -6.29 16.50
C ILE A 111 -7.11 -6.47 15.85
N PRO A 112 -8.11 -5.71 16.26
CA PRO A 112 -9.44 -5.74 15.63
C PRO A 112 -9.33 -5.32 14.17
N ILE A 113 -10.14 -5.96 13.32
CA ILE A 113 -10.17 -5.69 11.89
C ILE A 113 -11.53 -5.20 11.43
N THR A 114 -11.52 -4.49 10.30
CA THR A 114 -12.73 -4.15 9.54
C THR A 114 -12.53 -4.56 8.08
N TYR A 115 -13.52 -5.21 7.50
CA TYR A 115 -13.57 -5.53 6.09
C TYR A 115 -14.32 -4.41 5.35
N MET A 116 -13.57 -3.63 4.59
CA MET A 116 -14.04 -2.49 3.80
C MET A 116 -14.46 -2.98 2.42
N VAL A 117 -15.75 -3.26 2.23
CA VAL A 117 -16.31 -3.83 1.00
C VAL A 117 -16.57 -2.72 -0.01
N PHE A 118 -16.14 -2.89 -1.24
CA PHE A 118 -16.29 -1.87 -2.29
C PHE A 118 -16.79 -2.42 -3.63
N ASP A 119 -17.01 -3.73 -3.78
CA ASP A 119 -17.62 -4.31 -4.98
C ASP A 119 -18.27 -5.67 -4.69
N ILE A 120 -19.18 -6.09 -5.56
CA ILE A 120 -19.82 -7.41 -5.58
C ILE A 120 -19.66 -8.00 -6.98
N LEU A 121 -19.21 -9.27 -7.06
CA LEU A 121 -18.86 -9.92 -8.31
C LEU A 121 -19.83 -11.02 -8.72
N TYR A 122 -20.49 -11.62 -7.72
CA TYR A 122 -21.40 -12.73 -7.89
C TYR A 122 -22.52 -12.61 -6.86
N TYR A 123 -23.76 -12.90 -7.26
CA TYR A 123 -24.91 -12.83 -6.37
C TYR A 123 -25.99 -13.83 -6.81
N ASP A 124 -26.44 -14.67 -5.87
CA ASP A 124 -27.54 -15.65 -6.04
C ASP A 124 -27.51 -16.41 -7.37
N GLY A 125 -26.39 -17.08 -7.65
CA GLY A 125 -26.23 -17.93 -8.82
C GLY A 125 -25.69 -17.24 -10.07
N ASN A 126 -25.56 -15.90 -10.07
CA ASN A 126 -25.20 -15.13 -11.26
C ASN A 126 -23.91 -14.30 -11.08
N TRP A 127 -23.05 -14.34 -12.08
CA TRP A 127 -21.97 -13.36 -12.19
C TRP A 127 -22.58 -11.99 -12.55
N VAL A 128 -22.21 -10.96 -11.76
CA VAL A 128 -22.63 -9.58 -11.98
C VAL A 128 -21.51 -8.70 -12.52
N THR A 129 -20.40 -9.30 -12.90
CA THR A 129 -19.21 -8.63 -13.42
C THR A 129 -19.45 -7.86 -14.72
N ASP A 130 -20.42 -8.27 -15.54
CA ASP A 130 -20.81 -7.60 -16.77
C ASP A 130 -21.73 -6.38 -16.55
N LEU A 131 -22.26 -6.21 -15.33
CA LEU A 131 -22.98 -5.01 -14.97
C LEU A 131 -22.00 -3.83 -14.82
N THR A 132 -22.52 -2.62 -15.01
CA THR A 132 -21.76 -1.40 -14.72
C THR A 132 -21.40 -1.32 -13.23
N LEU A 133 -20.32 -0.62 -12.88
CA LEU A 133 -19.96 -0.37 -11.49
C LEU A 133 -21.11 0.28 -10.72
N SER A 134 -21.83 1.23 -11.34
CA SER A 134 -23.01 1.87 -10.73
C SER A 134 -24.06 0.84 -10.32
N ALA A 135 -24.38 -0.13 -11.18
CA ALA A 135 -25.35 -1.18 -10.89
C ALA A 135 -24.85 -2.13 -9.79
N ARG A 136 -23.57 -2.50 -9.82
CA ARG A 136 -22.97 -3.34 -8.77
C ARG A 136 -22.95 -2.65 -7.41
N GLN A 137 -22.66 -1.32 -7.37
CA GLN A 137 -22.69 -0.53 -6.14
C GLN A 137 -24.11 -0.43 -5.56
N GLN A 138 -25.13 -0.25 -6.41
CA GLN A 138 -26.53 -0.26 -5.97
C GLN A 138 -26.91 -1.62 -5.37
N LEU A 139 -26.53 -2.72 -6.03
CA LEU A 139 -26.77 -4.07 -5.52
C LEU A 139 -26.05 -4.26 -4.17
N LEU A 140 -24.76 -3.92 -4.09
CA LEU A 140 -23.98 -4.05 -2.87
C LEU A 140 -24.64 -3.29 -1.71
N HIS A 141 -25.04 -2.04 -1.94
CA HIS A 141 -25.70 -1.22 -0.93
C HIS A 141 -27.01 -1.84 -0.41
N GLN A 142 -27.76 -2.51 -1.27
CA GLN A 142 -29.02 -3.15 -0.90
C GLN A 142 -28.83 -4.43 -0.08
N VAL A 143 -27.77 -5.20 -0.37
CA VAL A 143 -27.63 -6.56 0.18
C VAL A 143 -26.58 -6.68 1.29
N LEU A 144 -25.64 -5.73 1.43
CA LEU A 144 -24.54 -5.82 2.40
C LEU A 144 -25.04 -5.60 3.84
N HIS A 145 -24.71 -6.52 4.73
CA HIS A 145 -24.95 -6.37 6.16
C HIS A 145 -23.75 -5.68 6.83
N THR A 146 -23.89 -4.40 7.11
CA THR A 146 -22.86 -3.64 7.82
C THR A 146 -22.82 -3.98 9.31
N SER A 147 -21.63 -3.93 9.89
CA SER A 147 -21.36 -4.21 11.30
C SER A 147 -20.06 -3.49 11.75
N THR A 148 -19.62 -3.70 12.98
CA THR A 148 -18.29 -3.23 13.44
C THR A 148 -17.15 -3.83 12.65
N HIS A 149 -17.32 -5.02 12.06
CA HIS A 149 -16.31 -5.73 11.30
C HIS A 149 -16.51 -5.66 9.77
N VAL A 150 -17.64 -5.12 9.30
CA VAL A 150 -17.96 -5.05 7.86
C VAL A 150 -18.55 -3.68 7.55
N GLN A 151 -17.92 -2.95 6.66
CA GLN A 151 -18.36 -1.63 6.24
C GLN A 151 -18.36 -1.52 4.72
N GLU A 152 -19.33 -0.79 4.16
CA GLU A 152 -19.32 -0.41 2.76
C GLU A 152 -18.40 0.80 2.56
N VAL A 153 -17.57 0.78 1.52
CA VAL A 153 -16.72 1.92 1.19
C VAL A 153 -17.55 3.01 0.54
N THR A 154 -17.55 4.19 1.14
CA THR A 154 -18.30 5.36 0.67
C THR A 154 -17.74 5.90 -0.64
N ASN A 155 -18.62 6.28 -1.56
CA ASN A 155 -18.30 6.95 -2.80
C ASN A 155 -18.29 8.47 -2.64
N SER A 156 -17.30 9.13 -3.23
CA SER A 156 -17.27 10.58 -3.39
C SER A 156 -17.32 10.94 -4.88
N THR A 157 -18.10 11.94 -5.25
CA THR A 157 -18.11 12.53 -6.59
C THR A 157 -17.05 13.63 -6.76
N ASP A 158 -16.47 14.08 -5.64
CA ASP A 158 -15.38 15.07 -5.62
C ASP A 158 -14.07 14.41 -5.20
N ALA A 159 -13.34 13.89 -6.19
CA ALA A 159 -12.05 13.26 -6.00
C ALA A 159 -10.98 14.23 -5.46
N SER A 160 -11.06 15.52 -5.82
CA SER A 160 -10.08 16.53 -5.40
C SER A 160 -10.19 16.82 -3.90
N THR A 161 -11.41 17.07 -3.43
CA THR A 161 -11.68 17.26 -2.00
C THR A 161 -11.35 16.01 -1.22
N LEU A 162 -11.74 14.81 -1.69
CA LEU A 162 -11.40 13.56 -1.01
C LEU A 162 -9.88 13.37 -0.90
N LEU A 163 -9.12 13.61 -1.98
CA LEU A 163 -7.65 13.50 -1.96
C LEU A 163 -7.02 14.49 -0.97
N SER A 164 -7.55 15.71 -0.89
CA SER A 164 -7.10 16.73 0.07
C SER A 164 -7.33 16.28 1.52
N VAL A 165 -8.53 15.75 1.82
CA VAL A 165 -8.85 15.20 3.14
C VAL A 165 -7.94 14.00 3.46
N MET A 166 -7.70 13.10 2.50
CA MET A 166 -6.80 11.96 2.71
C MET A 166 -5.37 12.42 3.00
N ARG A 167 -4.90 13.51 2.38
CA ARG A 167 -3.59 14.10 2.67
C ARG A 167 -3.51 14.66 4.10
N GLN A 168 -4.55 15.35 4.57
CA GLN A 168 -4.60 15.88 5.95
C GLN A 168 -4.61 14.76 6.99
N HIS A 169 -5.27 13.64 6.69
CA HIS A 169 -5.32 12.47 7.56
C HIS A 169 -4.16 11.48 7.35
N GLN A 170 -3.18 11.83 6.52
CA GLN A 170 -2.01 10.98 6.21
C GLN A 170 -2.38 9.57 5.75
N MET A 171 -3.41 9.47 4.91
CA MET A 171 -3.87 8.22 4.30
C MET A 171 -3.12 7.93 3.00
N GLU A 172 -3.17 6.68 2.50
CA GLU A 172 -2.41 6.26 1.30
C GLU A 172 -2.80 7.00 0.03
N GLY A 173 -4.04 7.47 -0.08
CA GLY A 173 -4.57 8.14 -1.26
C GLY A 173 -6.00 7.72 -1.58
N ILE A 174 -6.36 7.74 -2.86
CA ILE A 174 -7.69 7.39 -3.34
C ILE A 174 -7.63 6.44 -4.54
N VAL A 175 -8.76 5.75 -4.81
CA VAL A 175 -9.00 5.00 -6.04
C VAL A 175 -10.19 5.62 -6.75
N CYS A 176 -9.95 6.16 -7.95
CA CYS A 176 -10.98 6.63 -8.85
C CYS A 176 -11.49 5.46 -9.69
N LYS A 177 -12.81 5.30 -9.80
CA LYS A 177 -13.45 4.21 -10.52
C LYS A 177 -14.47 4.76 -11.51
N ASP A 178 -14.48 4.22 -12.73
CA ASP A 178 -15.45 4.57 -13.77
C ASP A 178 -16.78 3.84 -13.50
N LEU A 179 -17.84 4.60 -13.20
CA LEU A 179 -19.19 4.10 -12.90
C LEU A 179 -19.82 3.29 -14.04
N THR A 180 -19.41 3.55 -15.28
CA THR A 180 -19.93 2.87 -16.47
C THR A 180 -19.22 1.56 -16.78
N SER A 181 -18.11 1.29 -16.07
CA SER A 181 -17.24 0.16 -16.36
C SER A 181 -17.74 -1.16 -15.79
N THR A 182 -17.43 -2.23 -16.52
CA THR A 182 -17.57 -3.62 -16.05
C THR A 182 -16.40 -4.04 -15.17
N TYR A 183 -16.51 -5.16 -14.46
CA TYR A 183 -15.42 -5.71 -13.65
C TYR A 183 -14.61 -6.72 -14.46
N GLY A 184 -13.34 -6.43 -14.70
CA GLY A 184 -12.42 -7.32 -15.43
C GLY A 184 -11.72 -8.29 -14.48
N ILE A 185 -12.20 -9.52 -14.36
CA ILE A 185 -11.52 -10.56 -13.56
C ILE A 185 -10.07 -10.73 -14.05
N GLY A 186 -9.10 -10.62 -13.13
CA GLY A 186 -7.67 -10.75 -13.41
C GLY A 186 -7.07 -9.62 -14.26
N SER A 187 -7.86 -8.60 -14.58
CA SER A 187 -7.42 -7.47 -15.40
C SER A 187 -6.83 -6.33 -14.55
N LYS A 188 -6.08 -5.46 -15.25
CA LYS A 188 -5.50 -4.25 -14.69
C LYS A 188 -5.49 -3.18 -15.76
N ASP A 189 -6.38 -2.21 -15.66
CA ASP A 189 -6.48 -1.13 -16.64
C ASP A 189 -7.03 0.18 -16.05
N SER A 190 -7.24 1.18 -16.92
CA SER A 190 -7.61 2.53 -16.53
C SER A 190 -9.05 2.73 -16.05
N ARG A 191 -9.89 1.70 -16.07
CA ARG A 191 -11.24 1.75 -15.48
C ARG A 191 -11.18 2.01 -13.97
N TRP A 192 -10.09 1.59 -13.33
CA TRP A 192 -9.77 1.96 -11.96
C TRP A 192 -8.38 2.59 -11.91
N GLN A 193 -8.28 3.76 -11.27
CA GLN A 193 -7.06 4.56 -11.20
C GLN A 193 -6.75 4.90 -9.75
N LYS A 194 -5.60 4.48 -9.26
CA LYS A 194 -5.14 4.87 -7.92
C LYS A 194 -4.24 6.10 -8.00
N VAL A 195 -4.56 7.10 -7.20
CA VAL A 195 -3.76 8.30 -6.99
C VAL A 195 -3.25 8.26 -5.56
N LYS A 196 -1.93 8.07 -5.42
CA LYS A 196 -1.26 7.97 -4.13
C LYS A 196 -0.78 9.33 -3.66
N ILE A 197 -0.84 9.53 -2.35
CA ILE A 197 -0.19 10.66 -1.70
C ILE A 197 1.27 10.29 -1.51
N MET A 198 2.14 11.13 -2.05
CA MET A 198 3.59 10.93 -2.00
C MET A 198 4.23 12.16 -1.36
N HIS A 199 5.30 11.91 -0.62
CA HIS A 199 6.13 12.94 -0.01
C HIS A 199 7.49 12.99 -0.71
N ASP A 200 8.10 14.14 -0.78
CA ASP A 200 9.44 14.34 -1.32
C ASP A 200 10.41 14.68 -0.18
N LEU A 201 11.63 14.18 -0.27
CA LEU A 201 12.72 14.59 0.59
C LEU A 201 14.05 14.63 -0.17
N TYR A 202 15.02 15.33 0.39
CA TYR A 202 16.42 15.25 -0.01
C TYR A 202 17.18 14.33 0.94
N ALA A 203 17.99 13.45 0.38
CA ALA A 203 18.80 12.50 1.12
C ALA A 203 20.19 12.37 0.50
N MET A 204 21.16 11.93 1.29
CA MET A 204 22.52 11.61 0.82
C MET A 204 22.68 10.10 0.67
N ILE A 205 23.51 9.69 -0.30
CA ILE A 205 23.93 8.30 -0.48
C ILE A 205 25.05 8.00 0.53
N GLY A 206 24.88 6.98 1.36
CA GLY A 206 25.90 6.48 2.29
C GLY A 206 26.36 5.06 1.98
N GLY A 207 25.75 4.41 0.97
CA GLY A 207 26.15 3.08 0.54
C GLY A 207 25.47 2.69 -0.78
N VAL A 208 26.05 1.70 -1.46
CA VAL A 208 25.55 1.20 -2.75
C VAL A 208 25.58 -0.32 -2.78
N THR A 209 24.66 -0.93 -3.54
CA THR A 209 24.71 -2.34 -3.91
C THR A 209 24.92 -2.47 -5.41
N TYR A 210 25.51 -3.58 -5.84
CA TYR A 210 25.81 -3.82 -7.25
C TYR A 210 25.08 -5.03 -7.79
N ARG A 211 24.74 -4.96 -9.08
CA ARG A 211 24.34 -6.10 -9.89
C ARG A 211 25.10 -6.05 -11.22
N ASP A 212 25.81 -7.12 -11.55
CA ASP A 212 26.62 -7.22 -12.78
C ASP A 212 27.63 -6.04 -12.92
N GLY A 213 28.23 -5.62 -11.80
CA GLY A 213 29.21 -4.53 -11.76
C GLY A 213 28.64 -3.12 -11.84
N ILE A 214 27.31 -2.97 -11.94
CA ILE A 214 26.63 -1.66 -11.98
C ILE A 214 25.86 -1.47 -10.67
N VAL A 215 25.89 -0.26 -10.11
CA VAL A 215 25.06 0.11 -8.96
C VAL A 215 23.61 -0.07 -9.33
N ASN A 216 22.86 -0.81 -8.51
CA ASN A 216 21.45 -1.12 -8.73
C ASN A 216 20.53 -0.65 -7.62
N ALA A 217 21.08 -0.31 -6.46
CA ALA A 217 20.35 0.36 -5.38
C ALA A 217 21.33 1.14 -4.49
N VAL A 218 20.80 2.14 -3.80
CA VAL A 218 21.54 3.00 -2.88
C VAL A 218 20.94 2.93 -1.48
N ALA A 219 21.80 2.88 -0.46
CA ALA A 219 21.45 3.11 0.93
C ALA A 219 21.50 4.61 1.19
N ILE A 220 20.39 5.20 1.60
CA ILE A 220 20.25 6.63 1.78
C ILE A 220 20.04 7.02 3.24
N GLY A 221 20.40 8.25 3.56
CA GLY A 221 20.21 8.81 4.89
C GLY A 221 19.97 10.30 4.92
N VAL A 222 19.55 10.75 6.09
CA VAL A 222 19.38 12.15 6.46
C VAL A 222 20.14 12.43 7.75
N TYR A 223 20.36 13.70 8.07
CA TYR A 223 21.08 14.11 9.26
C TYR A 223 20.14 14.48 10.41
N ASP A 224 20.40 13.91 11.57
CA ASP A 224 19.79 14.29 12.85
C ASP A 224 20.90 14.79 13.78
N GLY A 225 21.03 16.10 13.92
CA GLY A 225 22.16 16.72 14.56
C GLY A 225 23.48 16.26 13.92
N PRO A 226 24.46 15.68 14.67
CA PRO A 226 25.71 15.20 14.13
C PRO A 226 25.60 13.83 13.43
N HIS A 227 24.50 13.11 13.62
CA HIS A 227 24.35 11.72 13.19
C HIS A 227 23.76 11.62 11.78
N PHE A 228 24.37 10.78 10.95
CA PHE A 228 23.83 10.39 9.66
C PHE A 228 22.98 9.14 9.83
N ILE A 229 21.67 9.27 9.64
CA ILE A 229 20.66 8.24 9.94
C ILE A 229 20.22 7.58 8.64
N TYR A 230 20.39 6.26 8.56
CA TYR A 230 19.86 5.44 7.47
C TYR A 230 18.33 5.45 7.48
N ILE A 231 17.74 5.71 6.33
CA ILE A 231 16.28 5.76 6.14
C ILE A 231 15.77 4.80 5.05
N GLY A 232 16.62 4.00 4.44
CA GLY A 232 16.19 2.97 3.49
C GLY A 232 17.15 2.70 2.34
N HIS A 233 16.80 1.64 1.58
CA HIS A 233 17.44 1.34 0.28
C HIS A 233 16.49 1.70 -0.86
N VAL A 234 17.03 2.33 -1.90
CA VAL A 234 16.27 2.76 -3.08
C VAL A 234 16.95 2.22 -4.34
N GLY A 235 16.22 1.35 -5.07
CA GLY A 235 16.69 0.77 -6.34
C GLY A 235 15.68 1.02 -7.48
N THR A 236 14.69 1.87 -7.26
CA THR A 236 13.63 2.22 -8.21
C THR A 236 13.55 3.72 -8.42
N GLY A 237 12.93 4.15 -9.50
CA GLY A 237 12.71 5.57 -9.77
C GLY A 237 12.89 5.95 -11.24
N LYS A 238 13.17 7.22 -11.46
CA LYS A 238 13.30 7.81 -12.81
C LYS A 238 14.70 7.69 -13.40
N LEU A 239 15.63 6.98 -12.72
CA LEU A 239 16.96 6.76 -13.27
C LEU A 239 16.93 5.67 -14.34
N ASN A 240 17.45 6.00 -15.53
CA ASN A 240 17.72 5.03 -16.58
C ASN A 240 19.08 4.33 -16.38
N ILE A 241 19.37 3.31 -17.18
CA ILE A 241 20.61 2.53 -17.07
C ILE A 241 21.90 3.38 -17.20
N ASN A 242 21.86 4.44 -18.01
CA ASN A 242 23.02 5.32 -18.19
C ASN A 242 23.31 6.13 -16.91
N ARG A 243 22.26 6.60 -16.23
CA ARG A 243 22.39 7.27 -14.94
C ARG A 243 22.93 6.34 -13.85
N TRP A 244 22.53 5.07 -13.84
CA TRP A 244 23.10 4.07 -12.94
C TRP A 244 24.59 3.80 -13.22
N ARG A 245 25.01 3.75 -14.49
CA ARG A 245 26.42 3.64 -14.88
C ARG A 245 27.23 4.86 -14.48
N GLU A 246 26.68 6.07 -14.68
CA GLU A 246 27.28 7.32 -14.25
C GLU A 246 27.49 7.32 -12.73
N LEU A 247 26.45 6.98 -11.95
CA LEU A 247 26.57 6.83 -10.50
C LEU A 247 27.63 5.80 -10.12
N THR A 248 27.72 4.68 -10.83
CA THR A 248 28.75 3.67 -10.59
C THR A 248 30.17 4.24 -10.68
N SER A 249 30.42 5.11 -11.64
CA SER A 249 31.71 5.79 -11.77
C SER A 249 31.93 6.86 -10.68
N GLN A 250 30.89 7.61 -10.35
CA GLN A 250 30.94 8.69 -9.34
C GLN A 250 31.20 8.18 -7.93
N VAL A 251 30.69 6.99 -7.57
CA VAL A 251 30.87 6.44 -6.22
C VAL A 251 32.25 5.82 -5.99
N GLN A 252 32.98 5.46 -7.04
CA GLN A 252 34.30 4.80 -6.90
C GLN A 252 35.29 5.56 -6.01
N PRO A 253 35.54 6.88 -6.22
CA PRO A 253 36.45 7.64 -5.37
C PRO A 253 35.89 7.89 -3.96
N LEU A 254 34.64 7.66 -3.72
CA LEU A 254 33.93 7.91 -2.45
C LEU A 254 33.86 6.66 -1.56
N ILE A 255 34.34 5.51 -2.03
CA ILE A 255 34.27 4.25 -1.25
C ILE A 255 35.08 4.38 0.03
N ILE A 256 34.46 4.01 1.15
CA ILE A 256 35.05 3.99 2.48
C ILE A 256 34.90 2.62 3.13
N LYS A 257 35.73 2.33 4.12
CA LYS A 257 35.73 1.06 4.85
C LYS A 257 34.63 1.02 5.89
N ASP A 258 34.45 2.11 6.61
CA ASP A 258 33.54 2.18 7.76
C ASP A 258 32.15 2.65 7.34
N ARG A 259 31.13 2.07 7.96
CA ARG A 259 29.74 2.45 7.74
C ARG A 259 29.50 3.90 8.18
N PRO A 260 28.99 4.79 7.31
CA PRO A 260 28.76 6.19 7.67
C PRO A 260 27.48 6.40 8.51
N PHE A 261 26.55 5.44 8.50
CA PHE A 261 25.29 5.54 9.22
C PHE A 261 25.44 5.25 10.72
N HIS A 262 24.76 6.03 11.54
CA HIS A 262 24.69 5.84 12.98
C HIS A 262 23.90 4.57 13.35
N ASN A 263 22.73 4.37 12.73
CA ASN A 263 21.92 3.16 12.89
C ASN A 263 22.37 2.04 11.93
N ILE A 264 21.87 0.81 12.12
CA ILE A 264 22.27 -0.36 11.34
C ILE A 264 21.32 -0.51 10.14
N PRO A 265 21.81 -0.39 8.89
CA PRO A 265 21.01 -0.64 7.69
C PRO A 265 20.63 -2.12 7.53
N GLU A 266 19.48 -2.38 6.93
CA GLU A 266 18.95 -3.75 6.73
C GLU A 266 19.85 -4.59 5.83
N ARG A 267 20.56 -4.19 4.89
CA ARG A 267 21.39 -4.97 3.96
C ARG A 267 22.87 -4.69 4.09
N SER A 268 23.35 -4.50 5.32
CA SER A 268 24.73 -4.08 5.58
C SER A 268 25.79 -4.99 4.96
N ALA A 269 25.56 -6.32 4.92
CA ALA A 269 26.52 -7.29 4.37
C ALA A 269 26.70 -7.19 2.84
N GLU A 270 25.71 -6.67 2.13
CA GLU A 270 25.73 -6.55 0.67
C GLU A 270 26.10 -5.12 0.20
N THR A 271 26.30 -4.21 1.15
CA THR A 271 26.44 -2.78 0.86
C THR A 271 27.91 -2.36 0.89
N THR A 272 28.37 -1.73 -0.18
CA THR A 272 29.62 -0.99 -0.22
C THR A 272 29.38 0.43 0.29
N TRP A 273 30.09 0.83 1.35
CA TRP A 273 29.92 2.12 1.99
C TRP A 273 30.61 3.22 1.21
N VAL A 274 30.01 4.39 1.17
CA VAL A 274 30.55 5.57 0.49
C VAL A 274 30.41 6.81 1.37
N GLN A 275 31.29 7.78 1.18
CA GLN A 275 31.17 9.11 1.80
C GLN A 275 29.83 9.74 1.33
N PRO A 276 29.04 10.36 2.24
CA PRO A 276 27.75 10.94 1.89
C PRO A 276 27.90 12.32 1.23
N GLU A 277 28.35 12.30 -0.03
CA GLU A 277 28.57 13.50 -0.85
C GLU A 277 27.60 13.63 -2.03
N ILE A 278 26.94 12.52 -2.42
CA ILE A 278 25.99 12.52 -3.53
C ILE A 278 24.56 12.65 -2.98
N GLY A 279 23.90 13.73 -3.36
CA GLY A 279 22.53 14.02 -2.98
C GLY A 279 21.49 13.51 -3.98
N LEU A 280 20.32 13.16 -3.46
CA LEU A 280 19.17 12.68 -4.21
C LEU A 280 17.88 13.37 -3.76
N LYS A 281 17.00 13.66 -4.72
CA LYS A 281 15.59 13.87 -4.44
C LYS A 281 14.89 12.53 -4.48
N VAL A 282 14.23 12.16 -3.39
CA VAL A 282 13.53 10.90 -3.22
C VAL A 282 12.07 11.16 -2.92
N GLN A 283 11.19 10.43 -3.60
CA GLN A 283 9.77 10.40 -3.32
C GLN A 283 9.43 9.12 -2.55
N TYR A 284 8.56 9.22 -1.56
CA TYR A 284 8.16 8.09 -0.72
C TYR A 284 6.70 8.23 -0.27
N MET A 285 6.10 7.14 0.24
CA MET A 285 4.73 7.16 0.76
C MET A 285 4.66 7.62 2.20
N GLU A 286 5.39 6.93 3.07
CA GLU A 286 5.38 7.09 4.52
C GLU A 286 6.64 6.49 5.13
N LEU A 287 6.85 6.68 6.42
CA LEU A 287 7.83 5.91 7.19
C LEU A 287 7.23 4.59 7.69
N THR A 288 8.00 3.52 7.61
CA THR A 288 7.65 2.24 8.22
C THR A 288 7.82 2.31 9.74
N HIS A 289 7.29 1.31 10.46
CA HIS A 289 7.55 1.13 11.89
C HIS A 289 9.04 1.10 12.26
N HIS A 290 9.91 0.66 11.33
CA HIS A 290 11.37 0.65 11.48
C HIS A 290 12.02 1.99 11.08
N ARG A 291 11.24 3.05 10.87
CA ARG A 291 11.71 4.38 10.43
C ARG A 291 12.48 4.35 9.10
N THR A 292 12.12 3.45 8.21
CA THR A 292 12.59 3.42 6.83
C THR A 292 11.49 3.86 5.87
N LEU A 293 11.87 4.40 4.71
CA LEU A 293 10.93 4.88 3.71
C LEU A 293 10.15 3.73 3.08
N ARG A 294 8.84 3.85 3.00
CA ARG A 294 7.97 2.92 2.28
C ARG A 294 7.84 3.34 0.81
N HIS A 295 8.07 2.41 -0.10
CA HIS A 295 8.05 2.64 -1.55
C HIS A 295 8.91 3.82 -2.01
N PRO A 296 10.16 3.94 -1.55
CA PRO A 296 11.02 5.03 -1.99
C PRO A 296 11.36 4.93 -3.47
N SER A 297 11.42 6.08 -4.13
CA SER A 297 11.67 6.20 -5.57
C SER A 297 12.57 7.41 -5.85
N ILE A 298 13.72 7.18 -6.50
CA ILE A 298 14.63 8.26 -6.88
C ILE A 298 13.99 9.08 -7.99
N GLN A 299 13.88 10.38 -7.77
CA GLN A 299 13.36 11.31 -8.78
C GLN A 299 14.49 11.89 -9.62
N THR A 300 15.57 12.32 -8.98
CA THR A 300 16.76 12.88 -9.64
C THR A 300 17.95 12.92 -8.67
N PHE A 301 19.16 13.08 -9.22
CA PHE A 301 20.29 13.60 -8.46
C PHE A 301 20.04 15.06 -8.10
N ALA A 302 20.51 15.50 -6.95
CA ALA A 302 20.34 16.87 -6.47
C ALA A 302 21.67 17.40 -5.89
N GLU A 303 22.00 18.62 -6.28
CA GLU A 303 23.08 19.38 -5.64
C GLU A 303 22.55 19.95 -4.33
N VAL A 304 22.73 19.21 -3.25
CA VAL A 304 22.22 19.52 -1.92
C VAL A 304 23.33 19.43 -0.89
N THR A 305 23.20 20.22 0.16
CA THR A 305 24.10 20.22 1.31
C THR A 305 23.57 19.30 2.42
N ARG A 306 24.36 19.15 3.48
CA ARG A 306 23.92 18.46 4.70
C ARG A 306 22.66 19.11 5.30
N GLU A 307 22.59 20.43 5.27
CA GLU A 307 21.52 21.25 5.81
C GLU A 307 20.20 21.05 5.03
N ASP A 308 20.27 20.68 3.76
CA ASP A 308 19.11 20.34 2.94
C ASP A 308 18.60 18.91 3.23
N CYS A 309 19.46 18.05 3.81
CA CYS A 309 19.17 16.64 4.06
C CYS A 309 18.91 16.36 5.56
N LEU A 310 18.16 17.21 6.24
CA LEU A 310 17.86 17.04 7.66
C LEU A 310 16.68 16.10 7.92
N ALA A 311 16.72 15.39 9.05
CA ALA A 311 15.65 14.53 9.54
C ALA A 311 14.34 15.29 9.79
N SER A 312 14.39 16.61 9.97
CA SER A 312 13.20 17.47 10.09
C SER A 312 12.28 17.44 8.86
N GLN A 313 12.77 17.03 7.68
CA GLN A 313 11.92 16.78 6.50
C GLN A 313 10.92 15.65 6.73
N LEU A 314 11.19 14.75 7.68
CA LEU A 314 10.36 13.61 8.06
C LEU A 314 9.37 13.95 9.19
N GLN A 315 9.38 15.18 9.73
CA GLN A 315 8.61 15.57 10.92
C GLN A 315 7.09 15.58 10.71
N HIS A 316 6.60 15.59 9.47
CA HIS A 316 5.17 15.45 9.19
C HIS A 316 4.60 14.07 9.57
N GLU A 317 5.45 13.11 9.92
CA GLU A 317 5.08 11.76 10.32
C GLU A 317 5.25 11.48 11.83
N PHE A 318 5.70 12.50 12.59
CA PHE A 318 5.93 12.40 14.04
C PHE A 318 4.95 13.25 14.89
N GLN A 319 3.91 13.85 14.25
CA GLN A 319 2.88 14.62 14.95
C GLN A 319 1.59 13.80 15.14
#